data_5dbba63e6513a24d1d9c22da3bfe3097
#
_entry.id   5dbba63e6513a24d1d9c22da3bfe3097
#
_cell.length_a   1.000
_cell.length_b   1.000
_cell.length_c   1.000
_cell.angle_alpha   90.00
_cell.angle_beta   90.00
_cell.angle_gamma   90.00
#
_symmetry.space_group_name_H-M   'P 1'
#
loop_
_entity.id
_entity.type
_entity.pdbx_description
1 polymer ?
#
loop_
_entity_poly.entity_id
_entity_poly.type
_entity_poly.pdbx_seq_one_letter_code
_entity_poly.pdbx_strand_id
1 'polypeptide(L)'
;MHSATKVFQALRIFVNKEISELIFGLINAAKVLKKNGLLTVVTFHSLEDKIVKYFFKSLSEKKSISRYVPVMEQAETLFELIEKKAIVPSEKEINENLSSRSAKLRYVKKRTDFYDFETVILDQFKNLIEIENLGNKL
;
A
#
# COMPACT_ATOMS: atom_id res chain seq x y z
N MET A 1 9.97 -5.57 -21.77
CA MET A 1 8.62 -4.96 -21.85
C MET A 1 8.64 -3.92 -22.94
N HIS A 2 7.73 -4.01 -23.90
CA HIS A 2 7.61 -3.05 -24.98
C HIS A 2 7.28 -1.65 -24.44
N SER A 3 7.90 -0.58 -24.97
CA SER A 3 7.70 0.79 -24.48
C SER A 3 6.23 1.25 -24.52
N ALA A 4 5.48 0.84 -25.55
CA ALA A 4 4.06 1.12 -25.67
C ALA A 4 3.24 0.54 -24.50
N THR A 5 3.60 -0.61 -23.93
CA THR A 5 2.90 -1.21 -22.79
C THR A 5 2.92 -0.29 -21.57
N LYS A 6 4.04 0.39 -21.32
CA LYS A 6 4.16 1.34 -20.19
C LYS A 6 3.27 2.57 -20.38
N VAL A 7 3.18 3.07 -21.63
CA VAL A 7 2.34 4.23 -21.97
C VAL A 7 0.87 3.88 -21.76
N PHE A 8 0.41 2.75 -22.30
CA PHE A 8 -0.98 2.31 -22.11
C PHE A 8 -1.31 2.01 -20.65
N GLN A 9 -0.39 1.42 -19.90
CA GLN A 9 -0.55 1.23 -18.46
C GLN A 9 -0.73 2.56 -17.74
N ALA A 10 0.11 3.56 -18.01
CA ALA A 10 0.02 4.88 -17.42
C ALA A 10 -1.30 5.58 -17.74
N LEU A 11 -1.77 5.50 -18.99
CA LEU A 11 -3.07 6.04 -19.41
C LEU A 11 -4.22 5.35 -18.70
N ARG A 12 -4.20 4.03 -18.58
CA ARG A 12 -5.23 3.26 -17.85
C ARG A 12 -5.31 3.67 -16.40
N ILE A 13 -4.16 3.74 -15.72
CA ILE A 13 -4.05 4.16 -14.32
C ILE A 13 -4.65 5.56 -14.14
N PHE A 14 -4.28 6.49 -15.02
CA PHE A 14 -4.74 7.87 -14.96
C PHE A 14 -6.25 7.99 -15.17
N VAL A 15 -6.78 7.39 -16.23
CA VAL A 15 -8.22 7.46 -16.59
C VAL A 15 -9.08 6.82 -15.53
N ASN A 16 -8.67 5.67 -14.99
CA ASN A 16 -9.43 4.92 -14.00
C ASN A 16 -9.16 5.37 -12.56
N LYS A 17 -8.24 6.31 -12.33
CA LYS A 17 -7.82 6.74 -10.99
C LYS A 17 -7.37 5.57 -10.09
N GLU A 18 -6.69 4.59 -10.69
CA GLU A 18 -6.36 3.33 -10.02
C GLU A 18 -5.53 3.55 -8.74
N ILE A 19 -4.68 4.58 -8.71
CA ILE A 19 -3.84 4.88 -7.54
C ILE A 19 -4.66 5.49 -6.42
N SER A 20 -5.54 6.45 -6.72
CA SER A 20 -6.43 7.04 -5.72
C SER A 20 -7.35 5.99 -5.11
N GLU A 21 -7.96 5.16 -5.95
CA GLU A 21 -8.82 4.05 -5.50
C GLU A 21 -8.06 3.05 -4.62
N LEU A 22 -6.81 2.69 -4.98
CA LEU A 22 -5.97 1.83 -4.16
C LEU A 22 -5.70 2.45 -2.78
N ILE A 23 -5.31 3.72 -2.73
CA ILE A 23 -4.99 4.42 -1.48
C ILE A 23 -6.23 4.49 -0.58
N PHE A 24 -7.38 4.91 -1.10
CA PHE A 24 -8.62 4.97 -0.34
C PHE A 24 -9.10 3.57 0.07
N GLY A 25 -8.92 2.57 -0.78
CA GLY A 25 -9.22 1.18 -0.47
C GLY A 25 -8.38 0.67 0.72
N LEU A 26 -7.08 0.95 0.75
CA LEU A 26 -6.18 0.58 1.85
C LEU A 26 -6.57 1.28 3.16
N ILE A 27 -6.88 2.59 3.11
CA ILE A 27 -7.31 3.36 4.28
C ILE A 27 -8.60 2.76 4.85
N ASN A 28 -9.61 2.53 4.01
CA ASN A 28 -10.90 2.01 4.45
C ASN A 28 -10.79 0.57 4.97
N ALA A 29 -9.99 -0.28 4.31
CA ALA A 29 -9.72 -1.64 4.79
C ALA A 29 -9.06 -1.62 6.17
N ALA A 30 -8.08 -0.75 6.38
CA ALA A 30 -7.43 -0.60 7.67
C ALA A 30 -8.38 -0.12 8.77
N LYS A 31 -9.35 0.74 8.45
CA LYS A 31 -10.37 1.23 9.40
C LYS A 31 -11.34 0.14 9.84
N VAL A 32 -11.85 -0.66 8.90
CA VAL A 32 -12.87 -1.68 9.20
C VAL A 32 -12.27 -2.97 9.78
N LEU A 33 -10.99 -3.20 9.58
CA LEU A 33 -10.31 -4.39 10.08
C LEU A 33 -10.26 -4.36 11.62
N LYS A 34 -10.67 -5.45 12.25
CA LYS A 34 -10.57 -5.60 13.71
C LYS A 34 -9.14 -5.87 14.17
N LYS A 35 -8.86 -5.57 15.43
CA LYS A 35 -7.60 -5.95 16.10
C LYS A 35 -7.30 -7.43 15.87
N ASN A 36 -6.05 -7.77 15.60
CA ASN A 36 -5.54 -9.09 15.21
C ASN A 36 -5.99 -9.59 13.82
N GLY A 37 -6.80 -8.83 13.08
CA GLY A 37 -7.10 -9.15 11.68
C GLY A 37 -5.91 -8.98 10.75
N LEU A 38 -5.91 -9.71 9.64
CA LEU A 38 -4.90 -9.62 8.60
C LEU A 38 -5.43 -8.79 7.44
N LEU A 39 -4.66 -7.79 7.02
CA LEU A 39 -4.87 -7.08 5.75
C LEU A 39 -3.92 -7.66 4.72
N THR A 40 -4.48 -8.31 3.72
CA THR A 40 -3.73 -8.95 2.63
C THR A 40 -4.06 -8.25 1.33
N VAL A 41 -3.03 -7.90 0.56
CA VAL A 41 -3.16 -7.17 -0.70
C VAL A 41 -2.34 -7.86 -1.78
N VAL A 42 -2.95 -8.08 -2.94
CA VAL A 42 -2.28 -8.58 -4.15
C VAL A 42 -2.17 -7.44 -5.15
N THR A 43 -0.98 -7.25 -5.70
CA THR A 43 -0.69 -6.24 -6.71
C THR A 43 -0.08 -6.89 -7.94
N PHE A 44 -0.28 -6.28 -9.12
CA PHE A 44 0.18 -6.84 -10.40
C PHE A 44 1.21 -5.96 -11.12
N HIS A 45 1.46 -4.75 -10.64
CA HIS A 45 2.51 -3.91 -11.20
C HIS A 45 3.31 -3.18 -10.10
N SER A 46 4.48 -2.68 -10.50
CA SER A 46 5.47 -2.13 -9.56
C SER A 46 5.01 -0.88 -8.81
N LEU A 47 4.15 -0.05 -9.40
CA LEU A 47 3.66 1.16 -8.76
C LEU A 47 2.69 0.83 -7.62
N GLU A 48 1.72 -0.05 -7.86
CA GLU A 48 0.84 -0.57 -6.81
C GLU A 48 1.64 -1.18 -5.67
N ASP A 49 2.60 -2.07 -5.99
CA ASP A 49 3.44 -2.73 -4.99
C ASP A 49 4.23 -1.74 -4.13
N LYS A 50 4.76 -0.66 -4.74
CA LYS A 50 5.44 0.40 -4.00
C LYS A 50 4.51 1.12 -3.03
N ILE A 51 3.29 1.44 -3.45
CA ILE A 51 2.29 2.12 -2.61
C ILE A 51 1.90 1.23 -1.43
N VAL A 52 1.56 -0.04 -1.67
CA VAL A 52 1.20 -0.99 -0.62
C VAL A 52 2.36 -1.19 0.36
N LYS A 53 3.57 -1.41 -0.15
CA LYS A 53 4.78 -1.54 0.66
C LYS A 53 4.98 -0.32 1.56
N TYR A 54 4.82 0.87 1.01
CA TYR A 54 5.01 2.11 1.74
C TYR A 54 3.93 2.32 2.80
N PHE A 55 2.67 2.06 2.45
CA PHE A 55 1.53 2.12 3.37
C PHE A 55 1.75 1.19 4.58
N PHE A 56 2.08 -0.07 4.33
CA PHE A 56 2.34 -1.03 5.39
C PHE A 56 3.53 -0.65 6.26
N LYS A 57 4.62 -0.23 5.62
CA LYS A 57 5.84 0.16 6.33
C LYS A 57 5.61 1.38 7.22
N SER A 58 5.01 2.45 6.70
CA SER A 58 4.80 3.69 7.45
C SER A 58 3.90 3.52 8.69
N LEU A 59 2.96 2.57 8.64
CA LEU A 59 2.04 2.26 9.74
C LEU A 59 2.53 1.14 10.66
N SER A 60 3.64 0.48 10.31
CA SER A 60 4.28 -0.57 11.13
C SER A 60 5.55 -0.11 11.81
N GLU A 61 6.16 0.99 11.38
CA GLU A 61 7.38 1.52 11.98
C GLU A 61 7.05 2.53 13.07
N LYS A 62 7.73 2.39 14.22
CA LYS A 62 7.72 3.41 15.26
C LYS A 62 8.47 4.62 14.74
N LYS A 63 7.88 5.81 14.83
CA LYS A 63 8.61 7.05 14.55
C LYS A 63 9.79 7.12 15.51
N SER A 64 10.99 7.22 14.97
CA SER A 64 12.21 7.44 15.75
C SER A 64 12.08 8.78 16.46
N ILE A 65 11.81 8.73 17.75
CA ILE A 65 11.87 9.92 18.60
C ILE A 65 13.36 10.21 18.81
N SER A 66 13.74 11.48 18.68
CA SER A 66 15.11 11.94 18.93
C SER A 66 15.65 11.34 20.23
N ARG A 67 16.95 10.94 20.23
CA ARG A 67 17.64 10.36 21.40
C ARG A 67 17.59 11.21 22.68
N TYR A 68 17.09 12.44 22.58
CA TYR A 68 17.02 13.41 23.67
C TYR A 68 15.63 13.56 24.30
N VAL A 69 14.63 12.81 23.85
CA VAL A 69 13.30 12.83 24.45
C VAL A 69 13.15 11.62 25.39
N PRO A 70 12.82 11.82 26.68
CA PRO A 70 12.56 10.71 27.60
C PRO A 70 11.50 9.79 26.99
N VAL A 71 11.66 8.48 27.17
CA VAL A 71 10.74 7.44 26.70
C VAL A 71 9.41 7.61 27.42
N MET A 72 8.59 8.52 26.97
CA MET A 72 7.16 8.46 27.23
C MET A 72 6.58 7.32 26.39
N GLU A 73 5.68 6.54 26.96
CA GLU A 73 5.04 5.35 26.42
C GLU A 73 5.07 5.28 24.89
N GLN A 74 5.81 4.30 24.40
CA GLN A 74 5.98 4.12 22.94
C GLN A 74 4.60 3.84 22.34
N ALA A 75 4.05 4.81 21.62
CA ALA A 75 2.79 4.65 20.92
C ALA A 75 2.82 3.36 20.09
N GLU A 76 1.81 2.51 20.28
CA GLU A 76 1.69 1.28 19.51
C GLU A 76 1.54 1.64 18.02
N THR A 77 2.17 0.85 17.15
CA THR A 77 1.98 0.97 15.71
C THR A 77 0.62 0.39 15.31
N LEU A 78 0.01 0.93 14.23
CA LEU A 78 -1.27 0.41 13.75
C LEU A 78 -1.14 -1.05 13.31
N PHE A 79 -0.05 -1.37 12.59
CA PHE A 79 0.23 -2.69 12.05
C PHE A 79 1.49 -3.33 12.60
N GLU A 80 1.53 -4.63 12.53
CA GLU A 80 2.71 -5.48 12.66
C GLU A 80 3.05 -6.01 11.27
N LEU A 81 4.26 -5.67 10.79
CA LEU A 81 4.80 -6.18 9.55
C LEU A 81 5.40 -7.58 9.81
N ILE A 82 4.67 -8.62 9.42
CA ILE A 82 5.09 -10.01 9.63
C ILE A 82 6.19 -10.37 8.63
N GLU A 83 5.99 -10.02 7.35
CA GLU A 83 6.93 -10.25 6.27
C GLU A 83 7.35 -8.95 5.59
N LYS A 84 8.67 -8.70 5.47
CA LYS A 84 9.21 -7.52 4.78
C LYS A 84 9.18 -7.67 3.26
N LYS A 85 9.36 -8.90 2.78
CA LYS A 85 9.36 -9.21 1.34
C LYS A 85 7.95 -9.58 0.89
N ALA A 86 7.63 -9.23 -0.37
CA ALA A 86 6.39 -9.71 -0.97
C ALA A 86 6.51 -11.21 -1.26
N ILE A 87 5.42 -11.93 -1.07
CA ILE A 87 5.29 -13.31 -1.56
C ILE A 87 5.02 -13.22 -3.06
N VAL A 88 5.77 -13.98 -3.82
CA VAL A 88 5.67 -14.07 -5.29
C VAL A 88 5.20 -15.46 -5.70
N PRO A 89 4.54 -15.60 -6.86
CA PRO A 89 4.07 -16.90 -7.32
C PRO A 89 5.22 -17.86 -7.57
N SER A 90 4.97 -19.15 -7.33
CA SER A 90 5.90 -20.22 -7.66
C SER A 90 5.98 -20.45 -9.17
N GLU A 91 7.03 -21.11 -9.65
CA GLU A 91 7.16 -21.50 -11.06
C GLU A 91 5.98 -22.38 -11.52
N LYS A 92 5.51 -23.26 -10.64
CA LYS A 92 4.35 -24.10 -10.92
C LYS A 92 3.11 -23.27 -11.17
N GLU A 93 2.84 -22.29 -10.30
CA GLU A 93 1.70 -21.38 -10.43
C GLU A 93 1.79 -20.54 -11.70
N ILE A 94 2.97 -20.04 -12.05
CA ILE A 94 3.18 -19.29 -13.30
C ILE A 94 2.91 -20.15 -14.52
N ASN A 95 3.33 -21.43 -14.50
CA ASN A 95 3.08 -22.35 -15.60
C ASN A 95 1.61 -22.72 -15.76
N GLU A 96 0.88 -22.84 -14.65
CA GLU A 96 -0.58 -23.10 -14.65
C GLU A 96 -1.40 -21.84 -14.99
N ASN A 97 -0.92 -20.66 -14.58
CA ASN A 97 -1.56 -19.38 -14.80
C ASN A 97 -0.56 -18.28 -15.11
N LEU A 98 -0.29 -18.05 -16.38
CA LEU A 98 0.69 -17.06 -16.85
C LEU A 98 0.39 -15.63 -16.35
N SER A 99 -0.88 -15.32 -16.08
CA SER A 99 -1.29 -14.01 -15.55
C SER A 99 -0.76 -13.74 -14.14
N SER A 100 -0.42 -14.76 -13.38
CA SER A 100 0.12 -14.64 -12.02
C SER A 100 1.56 -14.13 -11.96
N ARG A 101 2.32 -14.21 -13.05
CA ARG A 101 3.77 -13.94 -13.09
C ARG A 101 4.23 -12.62 -12.46
N SER A 102 3.37 -11.60 -12.49
CA SER A 102 3.65 -10.27 -11.95
C SER A 102 3.01 -10.03 -10.59
N ALA A 103 2.28 -11.01 -10.06
CA ALA A 103 1.59 -10.89 -8.79
C ALA A 103 2.56 -10.78 -7.62
N LYS A 104 2.24 -9.90 -6.68
CA LYS A 104 2.93 -9.77 -5.41
C LYS A 104 1.91 -9.66 -4.30
N LEU A 105 2.01 -10.55 -3.33
CA LEU A 105 1.16 -10.56 -2.15
C LEU A 105 1.93 -9.98 -0.97
N ARG A 106 1.30 -9.01 -0.29
CA ARG A 106 1.78 -8.46 0.97
C ARG A 106 0.69 -8.52 2.02
N TYR A 107 1.07 -8.67 3.27
CA TYR A 107 0.11 -8.69 4.37
C TYR A 107 0.71 -8.12 5.65
N VAL A 108 -0.18 -7.59 6.49
CA VAL A 108 0.11 -7.05 7.82
C VAL A 108 -0.97 -7.48 8.80
N LYS A 109 -0.64 -7.53 10.06
CA LYS A 109 -1.57 -7.79 11.15
C LYS A 109 -1.90 -6.49 11.88
N LYS A 110 -3.19 -6.22 12.11
CA LYS A 110 -3.62 -5.05 12.87
C LYS A 110 -3.36 -5.24 14.36
N ARG A 111 -2.70 -4.28 15.00
CA ARG A 111 -2.37 -4.31 16.43
C ARG A 111 -3.34 -3.54 17.30
N THR A 112 -3.82 -2.40 16.82
CA THR A 112 -4.70 -1.50 17.58
C THR A 112 -6.00 -1.26 16.83
N ASP A 113 -7.10 -1.05 17.57
CA ASP A 113 -8.40 -0.79 16.95
C ASP A 113 -8.53 0.66 16.47
N PHE A 114 -7.83 1.61 17.09
CA PHE A 114 -7.90 3.02 16.75
C PHE A 114 -6.51 3.66 16.64
N TYR A 115 -6.30 4.36 15.55
CA TYR A 115 -5.19 5.27 15.32
C TYR A 115 -5.56 6.21 14.16
N ASP A 116 -5.49 7.51 14.38
CA ASP A 116 -5.71 8.48 13.29
C ASP A 116 -4.46 8.52 12.39
N PHE A 117 -4.54 7.80 11.29
CA PHE A 117 -3.47 7.66 10.31
C PHE A 117 -3.82 8.24 8.94
N GLU A 118 -5.10 8.54 8.71
CA GLU A 118 -5.63 8.92 7.39
C GLU A 118 -4.96 10.18 6.85
N THR A 119 -4.90 11.22 7.67
CA THR A 119 -4.28 12.50 7.29
C THR A 119 -2.82 12.33 6.89
N VAL A 120 -2.07 11.53 7.64
CA VAL A 120 -0.64 11.25 7.37
C VAL A 120 -0.46 10.52 6.04
N ILE A 121 -1.31 9.53 5.77
CA ILE A 121 -1.26 8.76 4.52
C ILE A 121 -1.69 9.62 3.33
N LEU A 122 -2.76 10.39 3.45
CA LEU A 122 -3.22 11.26 2.37
C LEU A 122 -2.19 12.35 2.03
N ASP A 123 -1.55 12.93 3.03
CA ASP A 123 -0.48 13.91 2.81
C ASP A 123 0.72 13.28 2.09
N GLN A 124 1.08 12.06 2.47
CA GLN A 124 2.17 11.32 1.86
C GLN A 124 1.96 10.99 0.38
N PHE A 125 0.74 10.68 -0.02
CA PHE A 125 0.38 10.34 -1.39
C PHE A 125 -0.30 11.49 -2.15
N LYS A 126 -0.33 12.70 -1.56
CA LYS A 126 -1.02 13.87 -2.10
C LYS A 126 -0.70 14.14 -3.57
N ASN A 127 0.58 14.14 -3.93
CA ASN A 127 1.00 14.42 -5.32
C ASN A 127 0.44 13.40 -6.32
N LEU A 128 0.39 12.12 -5.97
CA LEU A 128 -0.15 11.08 -6.84
C LEU A 128 -1.66 11.24 -7.02
N ILE A 129 -2.37 11.52 -5.94
CA ILE A 129 -3.82 11.75 -5.97
C ILE A 129 -4.16 13.02 -6.78
N GLU A 130 -3.39 14.10 -6.62
CA GLU A 130 -3.58 15.34 -7.36
C GLU A 130 -3.36 15.17 -8.85
N ILE A 131 -2.34 14.41 -9.27
CA ILE A 131 -2.08 14.11 -10.69
C ILE A 131 -3.29 13.42 -11.32
N GLU A 132 -3.87 12.41 -10.67
CA GLU A 132 -5.05 11.70 -11.19
C GLU A 132 -6.30 12.61 -11.23
N ASN A 133 -6.40 13.59 -10.33
CA ASN A 133 -7.51 14.53 -10.31
C ASN A 133 -7.39 15.67 -11.35
N LEU A 134 -6.22 15.86 -11.97
CA LEU A 134 -6.07 16.84 -13.06
C LEU A 134 -6.98 16.52 -14.26
N GLY A 135 -7.24 15.25 -14.53
CA GLY A 135 -8.17 14.81 -15.58
C GLY A 135 -9.62 15.28 -15.39
N ASN A 136 -10.02 15.64 -14.18
CA ASN A 136 -11.38 16.17 -13.92
C ASN A 136 -11.51 17.68 -14.23
N LYS A 137 -10.39 18.35 -14.55
CA LYS A 137 -10.36 19.79 -14.83
C LYS A 137 -10.29 20.08 -16.34
N LEU A 138 -10.23 19.02 -17.17
CA LEU A 138 -10.30 19.06 -18.62
C LEU A 138 -11.71 18.72 -19.09
#